data_4f616c9eb6847465d908a9cd06c19303
#
_entry.id   4f616c9eb6847465d908a9cd06c19303
#
_cell.length_a   1.000
_cell.length_b   1.000
_cell.length_c   1.000
_cell.angle_alpha   90.00
_cell.angle_beta   90.00
_cell.angle_gamma   90.00
#
_symmetry.space_group_name_H-M   'P 1'
#
loop_
_entity.id
_entity.type
_entity.pdbx_description
1 polymer ?
#
loop_
_entity_poly.entity_id
_entity_poly.type
_entity_poly.pdbx_seq_one_letter_code
_entity_poly.pdbx_strand_id
1 'polypeptide(L)'
;LGADATNADAVAGIYAAKNRPSFNPLISHFPDRDAAAKHALFDARADKLAAAFWPGALTLVLPRQADSDVCDLVTAGLPSIAVRVPAHPMARELLRAVGRPVAAPSANRSGKISPTTAAHVAQSLGNAIGMILDGGPCGVGLESTVIDLTTDRVVMLRPGGVTADQVSELLGT
;
A
#
# COMPACT_ATOMS: atom_id res chain seq x y z
N LEU A 1 2.48 7.73 5.90
CA LEU A 1 3.89 7.62 6.20
C LEU A 1 4.55 6.82 5.09
N GLY A 2 5.78 7.17 4.67
CA GLY A 2 6.44 6.50 3.55
C GLY A 2 7.92 6.29 3.81
N ALA A 3 8.47 5.17 3.30
CA ALA A 3 9.89 4.88 3.26
C ALA A 3 10.23 4.03 2.03
N ASP A 4 11.48 4.07 1.58
CA ASP A 4 12.01 3.19 0.56
C ASP A 4 11.84 1.72 1.01
N ALA A 5 11.01 0.96 0.28
CA ALA A 5 10.69 -0.42 0.62
C ALA A 5 11.85 -1.39 0.40
N THR A 6 12.91 -0.97 -0.30
CA THR A 6 14.13 -1.76 -0.51
C THR A 6 15.16 -1.57 0.61
N ASN A 7 14.94 -0.57 1.49
CA ASN A 7 15.85 -0.25 2.59
C ASN A 7 15.24 -0.67 3.94
N ALA A 8 15.81 -1.71 4.54
CA ALA A 8 15.34 -2.28 5.80
C ALA A 8 15.39 -1.27 6.97
N ASP A 9 16.41 -0.41 7.05
CA ASP A 9 16.52 0.61 8.11
C ASP A 9 15.45 1.68 7.96
N ALA A 10 15.15 2.14 6.74
CA ALA A 10 14.09 3.08 6.46
C ALA A 10 12.71 2.50 6.81
N VAL A 11 12.47 1.22 6.49
CA VAL A 11 11.24 0.51 6.85
C VAL A 11 11.13 0.30 8.36
N ALA A 12 12.22 -0.05 9.05
CA ALA A 12 12.25 -0.13 10.52
C ALA A 12 11.85 1.21 11.17
N GLY A 13 12.24 2.35 10.57
CA GLY A 13 11.81 3.68 10.96
C GLY A 13 10.28 3.87 10.92
N ILE A 14 9.58 3.27 9.94
CA ILE A 14 8.10 3.28 9.90
C ILE A 14 7.52 2.59 11.16
N TYR A 15 8.01 1.40 11.47
CA TYR A 15 7.52 0.63 12.62
C TYR A 15 7.78 1.37 13.93
N ALA A 16 8.96 1.97 14.09
CA ALA A 16 9.33 2.77 15.25
C ALA A 16 8.45 4.03 15.39
N ALA A 17 8.29 4.82 14.32
CA ALA A 17 7.48 6.05 14.34
C ALA A 17 6.00 5.77 14.67
N LYS A 18 5.46 4.64 14.21
CA LYS A 18 4.06 4.25 14.43
C LYS A 18 3.84 3.47 15.73
N ASN A 19 4.87 2.99 16.39
CA ASN A 19 4.77 1.95 17.42
C ASN A 19 3.97 0.74 16.91
N ARG A 20 4.31 0.27 15.69
CA ARG A 20 3.61 -0.79 14.96
C ARG A 20 4.30 -2.14 15.21
N PRO A 21 3.55 -3.23 15.46
CA PRO A 21 4.13 -4.57 15.50
C PRO A 21 4.74 -4.99 14.15
N SER A 22 5.95 -5.54 14.16
CA SER A 22 6.68 -5.92 12.94
C SER A 22 6.09 -7.10 12.16
N PHE A 23 5.24 -7.91 12.79
CA PHE A 23 4.52 -9.00 12.14
C PHE A 23 3.36 -8.54 11.24
N ASN A 24 3.06 -7.23 11.21
CA ASN A 24 1.95 -6.68 10.44
C ASN A 24 2.50 -6.05 9.16
N PRO A 25 2.36 -6.70 7.97
CA PRO A 25 2.99 -6.27 6.74
C PRO A 25 2.55 -4.88 6.29
N LEU A 26 3.34 -4.27 5.42
CA LEU A 26 3.10 -2.95 4.84
C LEU A 26 2.69 -3.08 3.38
N ILE A 27 1.95 -2.09 2.89
CA ILE A 27 1.57 -1.99 1.48
C ILE A 27 2.68 -1.24 0.72
N SER A 28 3.21 -1.87 -0.32
CA SER A 28 4.14 -1.26 -1.26
C SER A 28 3.39 -0.48 -2.34
N HIS A 29 3.76 0.78 -2.55
CA HIS A 29 3.14 1.66 -3.53
C HIS A 29 4.04 1.85 -4.74
N PHE A 30 3.41 1.88 -5.92
CA PHE A 30 4.07 1.96 -7.23
C PHE A 30 3.43 3.05 -8.10
N PRO A 31 4.18 3.64 -9.06
CA PRO A 31 3.63 4.66 -9.95
C PRO A 31 2.61 4.11 -10.96
N ASP A 32 2.74 2.82 -11.32
CA ASP A 32 1.89 2.10 -12.27
C ASP A 32 1.92 0.58 -12.06
N ARG A 33 1.13 -0.14 -12.85
CA ARG A 33 1.01 -1.61 -12.79
C ARG A 33 2.31 -2.30 -13.20
N ASP A 34 3.03 -1.79 -14.20
CA ASP A 34 4.24 -2.43 -14.73
C ASP A 34 5.39 -2.36 -13.74
N ALA A 35 5.49 -1.25 -12.99
CA ALA A 35 6.41 -1.15 -11.87
C ALA A 35 6.06 -2.17 -10.74
N ALA A 36 4.77 -2.36 -10.43
CA ALA A 36 4.33 -3.32 -9.44
C ALA A 36 4.61 -4.78 -9.87
N ALA A 37 4.49 -5.09 -11.18
CA ALA A 37 4.71 -6.42 -11.72
C ALA A 37 6.18 -6.91 -11.63
N LYS A 38 7.12 -6.01 -11.41
CA LYS A 38 8.52 -6.38 -11.14
C LYS A 38 8.69 -7.03 -9.76
N HIS A 39 7.73 -6.86 -8.86
CA HIS A 39 7.80 -7.30 -7.47
C HIS A 39 6.73 -8.30 -7.07
N ALA A 40 5.65 -8.43 -7.88
CA ALA A 40 4.50 -9.29 -7.61
C ALA A 40 4.10 -10.08 -8.86
N LEU A 41 3.64 -11.32 -8.68
CA LEU A 41 3.14 -12.19 -9.75
C LEU A 41 1.65 -11.88 -9.99
N PHE A 42 1.34 -11.33 -11.17
CA PHE A 42 -0.05 -11.05 -11.58
C PHE A 42 -0.62 -12.21 -12.38
N ASP A 43 -1.76 -12.72 -11.95
CA ASP A 43 -2.61 -13.60 -12.74
C ASP A 43 -3.73 -12.80 -13.46
N ALA A 44 -4.57 -13.49 -14.22
CA ALA A 44 -5.65 -12.86 -14.96
C ALA A 44 -6.66 -12.11 -14.07
N ARG A 45 -6.86 -12.56 -12.80
CA ARG A 45 -7.74 -11.90 -11.83
C ARG A 45 -7.12 -10.58 -11.35
N ALA A 46 -5.83 -10.63 -11.01
CA ALA A 46 -5.06 -9.45 -10.59
C ALA A 46 -5.02 -8.40 -11.70
N ASP A 47 -4.80 -8.82 -12.94
CA ASP A 47 -4.79 -7.92 -14.10
C ASP A 47 -6.16 -7.26 -14.34
N LYS A 48 -7.26 -8.00 -14.25
CA LYS A 48 -8.62 -7.44 -14.37
C LYS A 48 -8.90 -6.40 -13.28
N LEU A 49 -8.57 -6.73 -12.02
CA LEU A 49 -8.78 -5.83 -10.89
C LEU A 49 -7.91 -4.58 -10.99
N ALA A 50 -6.64 -4.73 -11.35
CA ALA A 50 -5.72 -3.61 -11.55
C ALA A 50 -6.20 -2.70 -12.70
N ALA A 51 -6.63 -3.26 -13.83
CA ALA A 51 -7.13 -2.48 -14.96
C ALA A 51 -8.40 -1.68 -14.63
N ALA A 52 -9.28 -2.22 -13.77
CA ALA A 52 -10.53 -1.57 -13.39
C ALA A 52 -10.35 -0.51 -12.27
N PHE A 53 -9.45 -0.74 -11.31
CA PHE A 53 -9.42 0.03 -10.06
C PHE A 53 -8.09 0.76 -9.79
N TRP A 54 -7.10 0.65 -10.68
CA TRP A 54 -5.85 1.41 -10.58
C TRP A 54 -5.72 2.46 -11.70
N PRO A 55 -5.25 3.63 -11.37
CA PRO A 55 -4.86 4.16 -10.04
C PRO A 55 -6.05 4.33 -9.11
N GLY A 56 -5.96 3.83 -7.84
CA GLY A 56 -7.14 3.89 -6.98
C GLY A 56 -6.98 3.35 -5.56
N ALA A 57 -8.15 3.10 -4.96
CA ALA A 57 -8.28 2.64 -3.58
C ALA A 57 -8.34 1.10 -3.46
N LEU A 58 -7.60 0.38 -4.32
CA LEU A 58 -7.46 -1.07 -4.27
C LEU A 58 -6.01 -1.47 -3.98
N THR A 59 -5.83 -2.39 -3.04
CA THR A 59 -4.58 -3.08 -2.74
C THR A 59 -4.76 -4.55 -3.08
N LEU A 60 -3.81 -5.12 -3.81
CA LEU A 60 -3.77 -6.54 -4.11
C LEU A 60 -2.65 -7.21 -3.30
N VAL A 61 -2.95 -8.33 -2.66
CA VAL A 61 -1.96 -9.22 -2.05
C VAL A 61 -1.72 -10.34 -3.03
N LEU A 62 -0.49 -10.43 -3.53
CA LEU A 62 -0.08 -11.33 -4.60
C LEU A 62 1.16 -12.14 -4.17
N PRO A 63 1.45 -13.29 -4.80
CA PRO A 63 2.73 -13.94 -4.62
C PRO A 63 3.86 -12.99 -5.01
N ARG A 64 4.93 -12.97 -4.18
CA ARG A 64 6.10 -12.12 -4.40
C ARG A 64 6.97 -12.68 -5.52
N GLN A 65 7.51 -11.82 -6.39
CA GLN A 65 8.56 -12.20 -7.34
C GLN A 65 9.83 -12.63 -6.61
N ALA A 66 10.50 -13.67 -7.12
CA ALA A 66 11.70 -14.22 -6.48
C ALA A 66 12.88 -13.23 -6.46
N ASP A 67 12.95 -12.35 -7.45
CA ASP A 67 13.98 -11.31 -7.62
C ASP A 67 13.55 -9.93 -7.09
N SER A 68 12.44 -9.86 -6.39
CA SER A 68 11.97 -8.61 -5.76
C SER A 68 12.97 -8.14 -4.69
N ASP A 69 13.44 -6.90 -4.82
CA ASP A 69 14.34 -6.23 -3.88
C ASP A 69 13.61 -5.56 -2.69
N VAL A 70 12.29 -5.69 -2.59
CA VAL A 70 11.52 -5.25 -1.42
C VAL A 70 11.98 -6.03 -0.20
N CYS A 71 12.38 -5.34 0.88
CA CYS A 71 12.93 -6.00 2.06
C CYS A 71 11.87 -6.81 2.83
N ASP A 72 12.32 -7.86 3.53
CA ASP A 72 11.43 -8.78 4.25
C ASP A 72 10.62 -8.14 5.38
N LEU A 73 11.09 -7.01 5.92
CA LEU A 73 10.30 -6.24 6.89
C LEU A 73 8.98 -5.72 6.31
N VAL A 74 8.94 -5.39 5.02
CA VAL A 74 7.70 -4.93 4.36
C VAL A 74 6.68 -6.04 4.29
N THR A 75 7.11 -7.25 3.94
CA THR A 75 6.25 -8.43 3.80
C THR A 75 6.04 -9.19 5.11
N ALA A 76 6.71 -8.78 6.21
CA ALA A 76 6.77 -9.53 7.47
C ALA A 76 7.25 -10.98 7.28
N GLY A 77 8.17 -11.19 6.31
CA GLY A 77 8.72 -12.52 5.96
C GLY A 77 7.76 -13.43 5.19
N LEU A 78 6.60 -12.93 4.76
CA LEU A 78 5.64 -13.72 3.98
C LEU A 78 6.09 -13.87 2.51
N PRO A 79 5.70 -14.97 1.84
CA PRO A 79 5.97 -15.19 0.42
C PRO A 79 5.06 -14.35 -0.49
N SER A 80 4.27 -13.47 0.08
CA SER A 80 3.34 -12.56 -0.60
C SER A 80 3.70 -11.11 -0.35
N ILE A 81 3.26 -10.24 -1.26
CA ILE A 81 3.45 -8.80 -1.19
C ILE A 81 2.12 -8.07 -1.43
N ALA A 82 1.84 -7.04 -0.62
CA ALA A 82 0.72 -6.15 -0.83
C ALA A 82 1.15 -4.98 -1.72
N VAL A 83 0.50 -4.80 -2.87
CA VAL A 83 0.84 -3.80 -3.88
C VAL A 83 -0.33 -2.87 -4.19
N ARG A 84 -0.03 -1.59 -4.44
CA ARG A 84 -1.03 -0.59 -4.79
C ARG A 84 -0.48 0.49 -5.72
N VAL A 85 -1.31 0.98 -6.64
CA VAL A 85 -1.07 2.20 -7.41
C VAL A 85 -2.05 3.28 -6.92
N PRO A 86 -1.58 4.33 -6.21
CA PRO A 86 -2.47 5.35 -5.65
C PRO A 86 -2.99 6.30 -6.75
N ALA A 87 -4.21 6.84 -6.55
CA ALA A 87 -4.82 7.79 -7.50
C ALA A 87 -4.27 9.22 -7.36
N HIS A 88 -3.80 9.62 -6.17
CA HIS A 88 -3.41 11.00 -5.89
C HIS A 88 -2.24 11.44 -6.77
N PRO A 89 -2.35 12.55 -7.56
CA PRO A 89 -1.32 12.97 -8.51
C PRO A 89 0.06 13.16 -7.87
N MET A 90 0.13 13.92 -6.77
CA MET A 90 1.38 14.17 -6.04
C MET A 90 2.03 12.87 -5.53
N ALA A 91 1.23 11.90 -5.05
CA ALA A 91 1.75 10.59 -4.63
C ALA A 91 2.37 9.84 -5.83
N ARG A 92 1.73 9.89 -7.00
CA ARG A 92 2.26 9.25 -8.22
C ARG A 92 3.53 9.95 -8.74
N GLU A 93 3.59 11.27 -8.67
CA GLU A 93 4.81 12.03 -9.01
C GLU A 93 5.95 11.68 -8.07
N LEU A 94 5.69 11.64 -6.76
CA LEU A 94 6.67 11.20 -5.77
C LEU A 94 7.20 9.79 -6.09
N LEU A 95 6.31 8.83 -6.37
CA LEU A 95 6.70 7.45 -6.69
C LEU A 95 7.55 7.37 -7.96
N ARG A 96 7.24 8.18 -8.99
CA ARG A 96 8.07 8.27 -10.21
C ARG A 96 9.44 8.89 -9.91
N ALA A 97 9.48 9.95 -9.11
CA ALA A 97 10.73 10.64 -8.76
C ALA A 97 11.64 9.77 -7.90
N VAL A 98 11.07 8.98 -6.97
CA VAL A 98 11.82 8.02 -6.13
C VAL A 98 12.34 6.86 -6.98
N GLY A 99 11.60 6.40 -7.98
CA GLY A 99 12.00 5.31 -8.86
C GLY A 99 12.14 3.94 -8.19
N ARG A 100 11.60 3.79 -6.96
CA ARG A 100 11.64 2.57 -6.14
C ARG A 100 10.29 2.32 -5.48
N PRO A 101 9.99 1.09 -5.03
CA PRO A 101 8.81 0.81 -4.22
C PRO A 101 8.82 1.63 -2.93
N VAL A 102 7.67 2.20 -2.55
CA VAL A 102 7.52 2.94 -1.29
C VAL A 102 6.56 2.19 -0.37
N ALA A 103 7.07 1.71 0.76
CA ALA A 103 6.24 1.16 1.82
C ALA A 103 5.51 2.30 2.53
N ALA A 104 4.17 2.31 2.47
CA ALA A 104 3.40 3.46 2.98
C ALA A 104 2.10 3.04 3.69
N PRO A 105 2.15 2.80 5.02
CA PRO A 105 0.97 2.70 5.86
C PRO A 105 0.36 4.09 6.14
N SER A 106 -0.83 4.12 6.76
CA SER A 106 -1.43 5.36 7.25
C SER A 106 -0.47 6.14 8.18
N ALA A 107 -0.54 7.47 8.13
CA ALA A 107 0.42 8.35 8.82
C ALA A 107 -0.03 8.71 10.25
N ASN A 108 -0.36 7.70 11.08
CA ASN A 108 -0.78 7.80 12.46
C ASN A 108 -0.07 6.77 13.34
N ARG A 109 -0.07 6.95 14.64
CA ARG A 109 0.32 5.89 15.58
C ARG A 109 -0.60 4.68 15.42
N SER A 110 -0.04 3.48 15.54
CA SER A 110 -0.78 2.22 15.39
C SER A 110 -1.98 2.17 16.34
N GLY A 111 -3.13 1.68 15.86
CA GLY A 111 -4.37 1.61 16.65
C GLY A 111 -5.12 2.94 16.82
N LYS A 112 -4.67 4.03 16.21
CA LYS A 112 -5.38 5.31 16.19
C LYS A 112 -6.08 5.52 14.85
N ILE A 113 -7.00 6.49 14.78
CA ILE A 113 -7.73 6.86 13.56
C ILE A 113 -6.74 7.37 12.51
N SER A 114 -6.93 6.97 11.25
CA SER A 114 -6.12 7.42 10.13
C SER A 114 -6.29 8.93 9.88
N PRO A 115 -5.20 9.69 9.67
CA PRO A 115 -5.26 11.12 9.44
C PRO A 115 -5.83 11.42 8.05
N THR A 116 -6.56 12.51 7.93
CA THR A 116 -7.13 13.01 6.66
C THR A 116 -6.54 14.34 6.21
N THR A 117 -5.66 14.94 7.02
CA THR A 117 -4.97 16.20 6.72
C THR A 117 -3.52 16.15 7.19
N ALA A 118 -2.66 17.00 6.64
CA ALA A 118 -1.27 17.16 7.09
C ALA A 118 -1.18 17.58 8.58
N ALA A 119 -2.11 18.41 9.07
CA ALA A 119 -2.18 18.81 10.46
C ALA A 119 -2.43 17.61 11.40
N HIS A 120 -3.30 16.69 11.02
CA HIS A 120 -3.52 15.44 11.78
C HIS A 120 -2.27 14.56 11.82
N VAL A 121 -1.50 14.51 10.72
CA VAL A 121 -0.22 13.80 10.66
C VAL A 121 0.79 14.43 11.63
N ALA A 122 0.96 15.76 11.58
CA ALA A 122 1.85 16.49 12.46
C ALA A 122 1.49 16.28 13.94
N GLN A 123 0.20 16.29 14.27
CA GLN A 123 -0.28 16.02 15.63
C GLN A 123 -0.01 14.58 16.09
N SER A 124 -0.16 13.60 15.19
CA SER A 124 -0.04 12.18 15.54
C SER A 124 1.41 11.69 15.60
N LEU A 125 2.24 12.10 14.64
CA LEU A 125 3.61 11.61 14.48
C LEU A 125 4.67 12.65 14.88
N GLY A 126 4.37 13.95 14.76
CA GLY A 126 5.23 15.04 15.20
C GLY A 126 6.68 14.88 14.74
N ASN A 127 7.62 14.94 15.69
CA ASN A 127 9.05 14.85 15.45
C ASN A 127 9.55 13.44 15.10
N ALA A 128 8.67 12.42 15.04
CA ALA A 128 9.06 11.05 14.64
C ALA A 128 9.27 10.90 13.13
N ILE A 129 8.96 11.94 12.35
CA ILE A 129 9.10 11.97 10.88
C ILE A 129 9.84 13.22 10.43
N GLY A 130 10.67 13.11 9.38
CA GLY A 130 11.51 14.21 8.92
C GLY A 130 10.80 15.24 8.05
N MET A 131 9.69 14.86 7.38
CA MET A 131 8.99 15.74 6.44
C MET A 131 7.53 15.31 6.27
N ILE A 132 6.65 16.28 6.04
CA ILE A 132 5.27 16.07 5.62
C ILE A 132 5.11 16.72 4.24
N LEU A 133 4.72 15.92 3.25
CA LEU A 133 4.32 16.40 1.94
C LEU A 133 2.80 16.61 1.96
N ASP A 134 2.36 17.86 1.98
CA ASP A 134 0.94 18.20 2.07
C ASP A 134 0.30 18.18 0.68
N GLY A 135 -0.50 17.15 0.40
CA GLY A 135 -1.31 17.01 -0.80
C GLY A 135 -2.74 17.51 -0.65
N GLY A 136 -3.06 18.20 0.45
CA GLY A 136 -4.41 18.59 0.78
C GLY A 136 -5.19 17.50 1.55
N PRO A 137 -6.47 17.74 1.86
CA PRO A 137 -7.31 16.80 2.61
C PRO A 137 -7.65 15.56 1.78
N CYS A 138 -7.81 14.42 2.47
CA CYS A 138 -8.23 13.18 1.83
C CYS A 138 -9.68 13.27 1.34
N GLY A 139 -9.92 13.01 0.04
CA GLY A 139 -11.24 13.12 -0.57
C GLY A 139 -12.23 12.02 -0.12
N VAL A 140 -11.74 10.79 0.14
CA VAL A 140 -12.60 9.63 0.47
C VAL A 140 -12.66 9.35 1.98
N GLY A 141 -11.57 9.61 2.72
CA GLY A 141 -11.50 9.36 4.15
C GLY A 141 -11.53 7.87 4.57
N LEU A 142 -11.52 6.95 3.59
CA LEU A 142 -11.46 5.50 3.81
C LEU A 142 -10.13 4.95 3.29
N GLU A 143 -9.68 3.86 3.91
CA GLU A 143 -8.51 3.12 3.45
C GLU A 143 -8.81 2.32 2.16
N SER A 144 -7.76 1.79 1.51
CA SER A 144 -7.93 0.91 0.35
C SER A 144 -8.59 -0.41 0.74
N THR A 145 -9.43 -0.93 -0.12
CA THR A 145 -9.84 -2.33 -0.08
C THR A 145 -8.62 -3.21 -0.28
N VAL A 146 -8.49 -4.29 0.48
CA VAL A 146 -7.38 -5.25 0.37
C VAL A 146 -7.94 -6.60 -0.06
N ILE A 147 -7.51 -7.08 -1.22
CA ILE A 147 -7.91 -8.37 -1.80
C ILE A 147 -6.69 -9.29 -1.84
N ASP A 148 -6.83 -10.48 -1.26
CA ASP A 148 -5.84 -11.55 -1.35
C ASP A 148 -6.17 -12.47 -2.54
N LEU A 149 -5.18 -12.64 -3.42
CA LEU A 149 -5.20 -13.50 -4.61
C LEU A 149 -4.04 -14.51 -4.57
N THR A 150 -3.45 -14.77 -3.43
CA THR A 150 -2.34 -15.74 -3.29
C THR A 150 -2.75 -17.19 -3.51
N THR A 151 -4.06 -17.46 -3.50
CA THR A 151 -4.67 -18.78 -3.76
C THR A 151 -5.74 -18.66 -4.84
N ASP A 152 -6.36 -19.77 -5.24
CA ASP A 152 -7.49 -19.78 -6.19
C ASP A 152 -8.73 -19.05 -5.65
N ARG A 153 -8.83 -18.87 -4.34
CA ARG A 153 -9.93 -18.13 -3.71
C ARG A 153 -9.63 -16.65 -3.68
N VAL A 154 -10.62 -15.82 -4.01
CA VAL A 154 -10.58 -14.37 -3.81
C VAL A 154 -11.04 -14.07 -2.38
N VAL A 155 -10.17 -13.45 -1.58
CA VAL A 155 -10.49 -13.14 -0.18
C VAL A 155 -10.34 -11.63 0.07
N MET A 156 -11.41 -11.00 0.52
CA MET A 156 -11.35 -9.60 0.98
C MET A 156 -10.83 -9.56 2.42
N LEU A 157 -9.57 -9.14 2.58
CA LEU A 157 -8.93 -9.00 3.89
C LEU A 157 -9.36 -7.72 4.62
N ARG A 158 -9.71 -6.68 3.87
CA ARG A 158 -10.16 -5.39 4.41
C ARG A 158 -11.11 -4.71 3.45
N PRO A 159 -12.34 -4.33 3.90
CA PRO A 159 -13.21 -3.46 3.11
C PRO A 159 -12.65 -2.03 3.05
N GLY A 160 -12.95 -1.30 1.96
CA GLY A 160 -12.48 0.06 1.72
C GLY A 160 -13.20 0.72 0.55
N GLY A 161 -12.46 1.51 -0.25
CA GLY A 161 -13.05 2.30 -1.34
C GLY A 161 -13.58 1.50 -2.54
N VAL A 162 -13.26 0.20 -2.65
CA VAL A 162 -13.84 -0.72 -3.65
C VAL A 162 -14.72 -1.74 -2.92
N THR A 163 -15.97 -1.92 -3.36
CA THR A 163 -16.92 -2.81 -2.68
C THR A 163 -16.75 -4.27 -3.09
N ALA A 164 -17.25 -5.19 -2.25
CA ALA A 164 -17.26 -6.63 -2.57
C ALA A 164 -18.07 -6.92 -3.84
N ASP A 165 -19.21 -6.23 -4.02
CA ASP A 165 -20.07 -6.39 -5.19
C ASP A 165 -19.34 -6.01 -6.49
N GLN A 166 -18.58 -4.90 -6.48
CA GLN A 166 -17.77 -4.49 -7.63
C GLN A 166 -16.70 -5.53 -7.98
N VAL A 167 -16.07 -6.15 -6.98
CA VAL A 167 -15.08 -7.20 -7.19
C VAL A 167 -15.73 -8.46 -7.74
N SER A 168 -16.86 -8.89 -7.16
CA SER A 168 -17.61 -10.08 -7.59
C SER A 168 -18.14 -9.93 -9.01
N GLU A 169 -18.75 -8.78 -9.34
CA GLU A 169 -19.25 -8.49 -10.68
C GLU A 169 -18.12 -8.56 -11.73
N LEU A 170 -16.97 -7.96 -11.43
CA LEU A 170 -15.83 -7.94 -12.36
C LEU A 170 -15.22 -9.32 -12.58
N LEU A 171 -15.14 -10.15 -11.55
CA LEU A 171 -14.52 -11.48 -11.62
C LEU A 171 -15.50 -12.59 -11.98
N GLY A 172 -16.81 -12.34 -11.88
CA GLY A 172 -17.86 -13.33 -12.16
C GLY A 172 -18.00 -14.35 -11.02
N THR A 173 -17.84 -13.92 -9.76
CA THR A 173 -17.84 -14.80 -8.57
C THR A 173 -18.89 -14.38 -7.54
#